data_74cd75c32cd498958f36cdaecfceb05c
#
_entry.id   74cd75c32cd498958f36cdaecfceb05c
#
_cell.length_a   1.000
_cell.length_b   1.000
_cell.length_c   1.000
_cell.angle_alpha   90.00
_cell.angle_beta   90.00
_cell.angle_gamma   90.00
#
_symmetry.space_group_name_H-M   'P 1'
#
loop_
_entity.id
_entity.type
_entity.pdbx_description
1 polymer ?
#
loop_
_entity_poly.entity_id
_entity_poly.type
_entity_poly.pdbx_seq_one_letter_code
_entity_poly.pdbx_strand_id
1 'polypeptide(L)'
;MSHLDDVLTQKANLKFVSKAMKQPLLSLADEKKITKLWAKKKDVKSLHRLINAYEKLVISCAIRFRKFGLPFGDLLQEGNIGILKAAHKFDISVNVRFSTYARWWIKSSMQEFVLRNWSIVRIGTTAIQKLLFFQLSRLKNKIQDASFDNDSLEPINNKICLLYTSDAADE
;
A
#
# COMPACT_ATOMS: atom_id res chain seq x y z
N MET A 1 -11.79 13.76 11.79
CA MET A 1 -10.71 14.60 11.22
C MET A 1 -10.90 14.59 9.71
N SER A 2 -11.58 15.61 9.23
CA SER A 2 -11.96 15.79 7.84
C SER A 2 -10.94 16.70 7.15
N HIS A 3 -10.40 16.21 6.06
CA HIS A 3 -10.00 16.98 4.88
C HIS A 3 -8.81 17.92 4.97
N LEU A 4 -7.67 17.32 4.80
CA LEU A 4 -6.46 18.00 4.37
C LEU A 4 -6.44 18.32 2.87
N ASP A 5 -7.40 17.81 2.10
CA ASP A 5 -7.48 18.06 0.66
C ASP A 5 -8.44 19.22 0.36
N ASP A 6 -7.94 20.31 -0.22
CA ASP A 6 -8.73 21.39 -0.78
C ASP A 6 -9.66 20.89 -1.90
N VAL A 7 -10.79 21.58 -2.13
CA VAL A 7 -11.81 21.22 -3.13
C VAL A 7 -11.21 21.07 -4.54
N LEU A 8 -10.24 21.93 -4.89
CA LEU A 8 -9.55 21.85 -6.17
C LEU A 8 -8.71 20.57 -6.28
N THR A 9 -8.00 20.21 -5.23
CA THR A 9 -7.20 18.98 -5.14
C THR A 9 -8.10 17.74 -5.22
N GLN A 10 -9.25 17.75 -4.57
CA GLN A 10 -10.22 16.66 -4.66
C GLN A 10 -10.74 16.47 -6.09
N LYS A 11 -11.09 17.55 -6.80
CA LYS A 11 -11.50 17.48 -8.20
C LYS A 11 -10.38 16.93 -9.10
N ALA A 12 -9.14 17.34 -8.87
CA ALA A 12 -7.98 16.83 -9.61
C ALA A 12 -7.78 15.33 -9.36
N ASN A 13 -7.86 14.89 -8.10
CA ASN A 13 -7.76 13.49 -7.72
C ASN A 13 -8.88 12.65 -8.36
N LEU A 14 -10.12 13.12 -8.39
CA LEU A 14 -11.24 12.45 -9.05
C LEU A 14 -11.03 12.32 -10.56
N LYS A 15 -10.54 13.38 -11.23
CA LYS A 15 -10.18 13.33 -12.65
C LYS A 15 -9.09 12.29 -12.92
N PHE A 16 -8.06 12.25 -12.08
CA PHE A 16 -6.98 11.27 -12.19
C PHE A 16 -7.52 9.84 -12.04
N VAL A 17 -8.31 9.58 -11.00
CA VAL A 17 -8.93 8.27 -10.76
C VAL A 17 -9.81 7.86 -11.94
N SER A 18 -10.66 8.77 -12.45
CA SER A 18 -11.50 8.49 -13.61
C SER A 18 -10.69 8.15 -14.86
N LYS A 19 -9.59 8.88 -15.11
CA LYS A 19 -8.68 8.61 -16.23
C LYS A 19 -8.00 7.25 -16.07
N ALA A 20 -7.47 6.95 -14.90
CA ALA A 20 -6.81 5.70 -14.61
C ALA A 20 -7.76 4.50 -14.75
N MET A 21 -9.01 4.64 -14.30
CA MET A 21 -10.02 3.56 -14.40
C MET A 21 -10.43 3.23 -15.84
N LYS A 22 -10.20 4.13 -16.79
CA LYS A 22 -10.47 3.88 -18.22
C LYS A 22 -9.34 3.11 -18.92
N GLN A 23 -8.14 3.04 -18.33
CA GLN A 23 -7.02 2.34 -18.96
C GLN A 23 -7.30 0.83 -19.05
N PRO A 24 -6.99 0.17 -20.17
CA PRO A 24 -7.14 -1.28 -20.31
C PRO A 24 -6.12 -2.01 -19.42
N LEU A 25 -6.51 -3.17 -18.92
CA LEU A 25 -5.58 -4.08 -18.26
C LEU A 25 -4.64 -4.72 -19.29
N LEU A 26 -3.37 -4.87 -18.93
CA LEU A 26 -2.39 -5.54 -19.78
C LEU A 26 -2.62 -7.05 -19.82
N SER A 27 -2.54 -7.62 -21.03
CA SER A 27 -2.47 -9.07 -21.22
C SER A 27 -1.14 -9.60 -20.65
N LEU A 28 -1.07 -10.89 -20.32
CA LEU A 28 0.16 -11.52 -19.86
C LEU A 28 1.30 -11.42 -20.90
N ALA A 29 0.95 -11.52 -22.17
CA ALA A 29 1.92 -11.42 -23.28
C ALA A 29 2.49 -10.00 -23.40
N ASP A 30 1.64 -8.98 -23.32
CA ASP A 30 2.05 -7.58 -23.40
C ASP A 30 2.85 -7.16 -22.17
N GLU A 31 2.44 -7.61 -20.97
CA GLU A 31 3.20 -7.42 -19.74
C GLU A 31 4.64 -7.94 -19.87
N LYS A 32 4.80 -9.19 -20.34
CA LYS A 32 6.12 -9.79 -20.56
C LYS A 32 6.92 -9.05 -21.64
N LYS A 33 6.29 -8.54 -22.69
CA LYS A 33 6.97 -7.74 -23.73
C LYS A 33 7.48 -6.42 -23.17
N ILE A 34 6.62 -5.69 -22.47
CA ILE A 34 6.93 -4.36 -21.91
C ILE A 34 8.02 -4.48 -20.84
N THR A 35 7.91 -5.44 -19.92
CA THR A 35 8.93 -5.68 -18.89
C THR A 35 10.26 -6.09 -19.48
N LYS A 36 10.30 -6.91 -20.56
CA LYS A 36 11.53 -7.25 -21.30
C LYS A 36 12.17 -6.02 -21.96
N LEU A 37 11.37 -5.16 -22.60
CA LEU A 37 11.87 -3.93 -23.20
C LEU A 37 12.46 -2.98 -22.17
N TRP A 38 11.79 -2.83 -21.02
CA TRP A 38 12.30 -2.04 -19.91
C TRP A 38 13.61 -2.62 -19.34
N ALA A 39 13.66 -3.91 -19.07
CA ALA A 39 14.85 -4.55 -18.49
C ALA A 39 16.09 -4.45 -19.42
N LYS A 40 15.90 -4.67 -20.75
CA LYS A 40 16.99 -4.69 -21.71
C LYS A 40 17.42 -3.29 -22.18
N LYS A 41 16.46 -2.44 -22.53
CA LYS A 41 16.72 -1.14 -23.20
C LYS A 41 16.56 0.07 -22.31
N LYS A 42 16.03 -0.09 -21.06
CA LYS A 42 15.68 1.01 -20.16
C LYS A 42 14.78 2.06 -20.86
N ASP A 43 13.88 1.59 -21.74
CA ASP A 43 13.00 2.45 -22.51
C ASP A 43 11.93 3.09 -21.61
N VAL A 44 12.03 4.41 -21.45
CA VAL A 44 11.12 5.21 -20.61
C VAL A 44 9.67 5.12 -21.08
N LYS A 45 9.41 4.99 -22.38
CA LYS A 45 8.05 4.84 -22.92
C LYS A 45 7.40 3.53 -22.45
N SER A 46 8.17 2.45 -22.44
CA SER A 46 7.73 1.15 -21.93
C SER A 46 7.44 1.22 -20.43
N LEU A 47 8.28 1.93 -19.65
CA LEU A 47 8.06 2.16 -18.23
C LEU A 47 6.76 2.93 -17.97
N HIS A 48 6.53 4.04 -18.68
CA HIS A 48 5.30 4.83 -18.55
C HIS A 48 4.05 4.00 -18.88
N ARG A 49 4.13 3.19 -19.94
CA ARG A 49 3.02 2.29 -20.32
C ARG A 49 2.73 1.28 -19.22
N LEU A 50 3.77 0.74 -18.58
CA LEU A 50 3.64 -0.18 -17.45
C LEU A 50 2.99 0.52 -16.24
N ILE A 51 3.46 1.71 -15.87
CA ILE A 51 2.93 2.48 -14.75
C ILE A 51 1.45 2.78 -14.97
N ASN A 52 1.09 3.37 -16.12
CA ASN A 52 -0.28 3.74 -16.43
C ASN A 52 -1.24 2.54 -16.37
N ALA A 53 -0.82 1.37 -16.82
CA ALA A 53 -1.63 0.16 -16.77
C ALA A 53 -1.91 -0.33 -15.34
N TYR A 54 -0.98 -0.06 -14.41
CA TYR A 54 -1.10 -0.48 -13.00
C TYR A 54 -1.54 0.63 -12.04
N GLU A 55 -1.88 1.83 -12.54
CA GLU A 55 -2.48 2.91 -11.72
C GLU A 55 -3.74 2.45 -10.97
N LYS A 56 -4.57 1.58 -11.57
CA LYS A 56 -5.73 0.98 -10.89
C LYS A 56 -5.36 0.24 -9.62
N LEU A 57 -4.23 -0.45 -9.63
CA LEU A 57 -3.74 -1.17 -8.47
C LEU A 57 -3.30 -0.20 -7.37
N VAL A 58 -2.65 0.90 -7.74
CA VAL A 58 -2.29 1.98 -6.80
C VAL A 58 -3.52 2.57 -6.15
N ILE A 59 -4.53 2.92 -6.95
CA ILE A 59 -5.80 3.50 -6.46
C ILE A 59 -6.47 2.55 -5.47
N SER A 60 -6.56 1.26 -5.81
CA SER A 60 -7.13 0.23 -4.91
C SER A 60 -6.38 0.14 -3.57
N CYS A 61 -5.04 0.25 -3.61
CA CYS A 61 -4.25 0.29 -2.38
C CYS A 61 -4.45 1.60 -1.61
N ALA A 62 -4.42 2.75 -2.28
CA ALA A 62 -4.58 4.07 -1.65
C ALA A 62 -5.91 4.22 -0.91
N ILE A 63 -7.01 3.69 -1.48
CA ILE A 63 -8.32 3.69 -0.81
C ILE A 63 -8.26 2.99 0.55
N ARG A 64 -7.51 1.87 0.65
CA ARG A 64 -7.35 1.14 1.92
C ARG A 64 -6.55 1.92 2.98
N PHE A 65 -5.62 2.79 2.54
CA PHE A 65 -4.81 3.62 3.42
C PHE A 65 -5.46 4.97 3.74
N ARG A 66 -6.55 5.34 3.07
CA ARG A 66 -7.30 6.59 3.33
C ARG A 66 -7.75 6.74 4.79
N LYS A 67 -8.01 5.62 5.47
CA LYS A 67 -8.41 5.58 6.89
C LYS A 67 -7.39 6.20 7.86
N PHE A 68 -6.16 6.39 7.45
CA PHE A 68 -5.12 7.02 8.29
C PHE A 68 -5.16 8.54 8.26
N GLY A 69 -6.08 9.17 7.52
CA GLY A 69 -6.30 10.61 7.51
C GLY A 69 -5.27 11.42 6.74
N LEU A 70 -4.45 10.79 5.90
CA LEU A 70 -3.47 11.46 5.05
C LEU A 70 -4.09 11.91 3.72
N PRO A 71 -3.52 12.96 3.06
CA PRO A 71 -3.98 13.43 1.76
C PRO A 71 -3.98 12.28 0.72
N PHE A 72 -5.10 12.15 0.02
CA PHE A 72 -5.26 11.04 -0.94
C PHE A 72 -4.31 11.16 -2.14
N GLY A 73 -4.04 12.39 -2.58
CA GLY A 73 -3.09 12.67 -3.64
C GLY A 73 -1.68 12.19 -3.31
N ASP A 74 -1.22 12.42 -2.08
CA ASP A 74 0.11 12.01 -1.63
C ASP A 74 0.22 10.48 -1.54
N LEU A 75 -0.84 9.81 -1.06
CA LEU A 75 -0.90 8.36 -1.06
C LEU A 75 -0.81 7.77 -2.48
N LEU A 76 -1.46 8.41 -3.47
CA LEU A 76 -1.37 8.00 -4.88
C LEU A 76 0.07 8.14 -5.40
N GLN A 77 0.72 9.29 -5.14
CA GLN A 77 2.08 9.50 -5.61
C GLN A 77 3.08 8.53 -4.96
N GLU A 78 2.94 8.29 -3.66
CA GLU A 78 3.78 7.32 -2.97
C GLU A 78 3.57 5.89 -3.51
N GLY A 79 2.34 5.55 -3.88
CA GLY A 79 2.05 4.29 -4.59
C GLY A 79 2.71 4.20 -5.96
N ASN A 80 2.74 5.31 -6.72
CA ASN A 80 3.45 5.37 -8.00
C ASN A 80 4.96 5.20 -7.83
N ILE A 81 5.55 5.77 -6.77
CA ILE A 81 6.95 5.51 -6.39
C ILE A 81 7.14 4.02 -6.09
N GLY A 82 6.17 3.37 -5.46
CA GLY A 82 6.18 1.93 -5.23
C GLY A 82 6.23 1.11 -6.53
N ILE A 83 5.44 1.47 -7.55
CA ILE A 83 5.49 0.81 -8.87
C ILE A 83 6.85 1.02 -9.54
N LEU A 84 7.40 2.24 -9.46
CA LEU A 84 8.74 2.53 -10.01
C LEU A 84 9.81 1.65 -9.37
N LYS A 85 9.81 1.56 -8.04
CA LYS A 85 10.73 0.66 -7.30
C LYS A 85 10.56 -0.80 -7.74
N ALA A 86 9.30 -1.24 -7.91
CA ALA A 86 9.00 -2.57 -8.42
C ALA A 86 9.54 -2.80 -9.83
N ALA A 87 9.32 -1.85 -10.76
CA ALA A 87 9.78 -1.96 -12.14
C ALA A 87 11.31 -2.02 -12.26
N HIS A 88 12.03 -1.32 -11.38
CA HIS A 88 13.48 -1.37 -11.35
C HIS A 88 14.06 -2.69 -10.83
N LYS A 89 13.35 -3.34 -9.89
CA LYS A 89 13.81 -4.55 -9.20
C LYS A 89 13.15 -5.84 -9.70
N PHE A 90 12.24 -5.73 -10.68
CA PHE A 90 11.53 -6.89 -11.19
C PHE A 90 12.45 -7.79 -12.04
N ASP A 91 12.53 -9.04 -11.62
CA ASP A 91 13.23 -10.09 -12.40
C ASP A 91 12.22 -10.86 -13.24
N ILE A 92 12.48 -10.89 -14.55
CA ILE A 92 11.62 -11.54 -15.55
C ILE A 92 11.77 -13.07 -15.52
N SER A 93 12.89 -13.57 -14.97
CA SER A 93 13.15 -15.00 -14.85
C SER A 93 12.17 -15.69 -13.90
N VAL A 94 11.66 -14.94 -12.91
CA VAL A 94 10.69 -15.43 -11.95
C VAL A 94 9.32 -15.50 -12.60
N ASN A 95 8.69 -16.68 -12.59
CA ASN A 95 7.39 -16.91 -13.22
C ASN A 95 6.21 -16.33 -12.41
N VAL A 96 6.31 -15.06 -12.03
CA VAL A 96 5.30 -14.32 -11.26
C VAL A 96 4.80 -13.13 -12.09
N ARG A 97 3.50 -12.80 -11.96
CA ARG A 97 2.91 -11.61 -12.57
C ARG A 97 3.50 -10.34 -11.96
N PHE A 98 3.82 -9.35 -12.78
CA PHE A 98 4.29 -8.05 -12.32
C PHE A 98 3.32 -7.40 -11.32
N SER A 99 2.00 -7.53 -11.55
CA SER A 99 0.96 -7.03 -10.64
C SER A 99 1.09 -7.57 -9.21
N THR A 100 1.41 -8.85 -9.06
CA THR A 100 1.60 -9.49 -7.74
C THR A 100 2.84 -8.94 -7.05
N TYR A 101 3.95 -8.81 -7.78
CA TYR A 101 5.19 -8.24 -7.27
C TYR A 101 5.04 -6.75 -6.93
N ALA A 102 4.45 -5.96 -7.82
CA ALA A 102 4.24 -4.54 -7.63
C ALA A 102 3.36 -4.22 -6.40
N ARG A 103 2.36 -5.07 -6.12
CA ARG A 103 1.49 -4.89 -4.95
C ARG A 103 2.26 -4.82 -3.63
N TRP A 104 3.31 -5.62 -3.47
CA TRP A 104 4.16 -5.58 -2.29
C TRP A 104 4.90 -4.25 -2.16
N TRP A 105 5.48 -3.76 -3.25
CA TRP A 105 6.20 -2.49 -3.27
C TRP A 105 5.29 -1.30 -3.04
N ILE A 106 4.13 -1.28 -3.68
CA ILE A 106 3.10 -0.24 -3.48
C ILE A 106 2.69 -0.19 -2.00
N LYS A 107 2.35 -1.35 -1.44
CA LYS A 107 1.94 -1.46 -0.03
C LYS A 107 3.06 -1.00 0.91
N SER A 108 4.29 -1.44 0.67
CA SER A 108 5.47 -1.06 1.47
C SER A 108 5.72 0.44 1.44
N SER A 109 5.73 1.07 0.24
CA SER A 109 5.90 2.52 0.10
C SER A 109 4.80 3.31 0.82
N MET A 110 3.53 2.92 0.64
CA MET A 110 2.41 3.58 1.34
C MET A 110 2.48 3.39 2.85
N GLN A 111 2.85 2.21 3.34
CA GLN A 111 3.03 1.97 4.77
C GLN A 111 4.14 2.83 5.36
N GLU A 112 5.26 2.94 4.67
CA GLU A 112 6.37 3.79 5.09
C GLU A 112 5.98 5.27 5.12
N PHE A 113 5.23 5.73 4.11
CA PHE A 113 4.69 7.08 4.06
C PHE A 113 3.73 7.37 5.22
N VAL A 114 2.80 6.45 5.51
CA VAL A 114 1.87 6.58 6.64
C VAL A 114 2.65 6.70 7.96
N LEU A 115 3.62 5.83 8.21
CA LEU A 115 4.40 5.86 9.45
C LEU A 115 5.21 7.15 9.62
N ARG A 116 5.66 7.76 8.51
CA ARG A 116 6.41 9.02 8.55
C ARG A 116 5.54 10.25 8.81
N ASN A 117 4.28 10.23 8.33
CA ASN A 117 3.44 11.41 8.25
C ASN A 117 2.18 11.35 9.13
N TRP A 118 1.90 10.20 9.77
CA TRP A 118 0.72 10.04 10.62
C TRP A 118 0.79 10.85 11.91
N SER A 119 1.99 11.03 12.48
CA SER A 119 2.22 11.79 13.71
C SER A 119 3.46 12.67 13.59
N ILE A 120 3.44 13.82 14.28
CA ILE A 120 4.59 14.73 14.40
C ILE A 120 5.79 14.01 15.04
N VAL A 121 5.50 13.18 16.07
CA VAL A 121 6.52 12.34 16.71
C VAL A 121 6.62 11.03 15.95
N ARG A 122 7.80 10.70 15.44
CA ARG A 122 8.05 9.45 14.75
C ARG A 122 8.06 8.29 15.73
N ILE A 123 6.97 7.53 15.72
CA ILE A 123 6.81 6.30 16.49
C ILE A 123 7.00 5.13 15.52
N GLY A 124 7.70 4.07 15.98
CA GLY A 124 7.77 2.85 15.19
C GLY A 124 8.97 2.77 14.25
N THR A 125 10.16 2.83 14.79
CA THR A 125 11.42 2.61 14.05
C THR A 125 11.68 1.12 13.81
N THR A 126 11.26 0.25 14.75
CA THR A 126 11.48 -1.21 14.63
C THR A 126 10.40 -1.91 13.79
N ALA A 127 10.75 -3.09 13.25
CA ALA A 127 9.84 -3.90 12.45
C ALA A 127 8.59 -4.33 13.24
N ILE A 128 8.77 -4.65 14.51
CA ILE A 128 7.69 -5.08 15.43
C ILE A 128 6.72 -3.94 15.69
N GLN A 129 7.21 -2.73 15.97
CA GLN A 129 6.36 -1.55 16.18
C GLN A 129 5.55 -1.20 14.92
N LYS A 130 6.14 -1.32 13.73
CA LYS A 130 5.43 -1.13 12.46
C LYS A 130 4.31 -2.16 12.28
N LEU A 131 4.59 -3.42 12.57
CA LEU A 131 3.61 -4.50 12.51
C LEU A 131 2.46 -4.25 13.47
N LEU A 132 2.78 -3.92 14.73
CA LEU A 132 1.79 -3.60 15.77
C LEU A 132 0.89 -2.44 15.37
N PHE A 133 1.44 -1.34 14.86
CA PHE A 133 0.69 -0.17 14.41
C PHE A 133 -0.41 -0.52 13.39
N PHE A 134 -0.07 -1.31 12.37
CA PHE A 134 -1.05 -1.72 11.36
C PHE A 134 -2.02 -2.78 11.86
N GLN A 135 -1.61 -3.63 12.80
CA GLN A 135 -2.49 -4.64 13.41
C GLN A 135 -3.47 -4.04 14.41
N LEU A 136 -3.08 -3.03 15.21
CA LEU A 136 -3.97 -2.34 16.14
C LEU A 136 -5.20 -1.77 15.46
N SER A 137 -5.03 -1.12 14.30
CA SER A 137 -6.17 -0.62 13.53
C SER A 137 -7.13 -1.74 13.09
N ARG A 138 -6.60 -2.93 12.80
CA ARG A 138 -7.41 -4.09 12.44
C ARG A 138 -8.09 -4.72 13.66
N LEU A 139 -7.40 -4.76 14.79
CA LEU A 139 -7.93 -5.25 16.05
C LEU A 139 -9.03 -4.34 16.59
N LYS A 140 -8.84 -3.01 16.53
CA LYS A 140 -9.87 -2.04 16.92
C LYS A 140 -11.18 -2.26 16.18
N ASN A 141 -11.12 -2.46 14.86
CA ASN A 141 -12.33 -2.72 14.06
C ASN A 141 -12.99 -4.04 14.49
N LYS A 142 -12.20 -5.09 14.74
CA LYS A 142 -12.74 -6.38 15.22
C LYS A 142 -13.37 -6.28 16.61
N ILE A 143 -12.80 -5.45 17.50
CA ILE A 143 -13.35 -5.22 18.83
C ILE A 143 -14.66 -4.43 18.73
N GLN A 144 -14.73 -3.44 17.84
CA GLN A 144 -15.96 -2.69 17.59
C GLN A 144 -17.06 -3.56 17.01
N ASP A 145 -16.72 -4.45 16.07
CA ASP A 145 -17.65 -5.43 15.50
C ASP A 145 -18.09 -6.46 16.54
N ALA A 146 -17.18 -6.91 17.44
CA ALA A 146 -17.47 -7.87 18.51
C ALA A 146 -18.17 -7.26 19.74
N SER A 147 -18.17 -5.94 19.90
CA SER A 147 -18.94 -5.28 20.98
C SER A 147 -20.46 -5.39 20.77
N PHE A 148 -20.89 -5.81 19.60
CA PHE A 148 -22.28 -6.21 19.31
C PHE A 148 -22.56 -7.68 19.70
N ASP A 149 -21.51 -8.54 19.82
CA ASP A 149 -21.62 -9.94 20.23
C ASP A 149 -20.73 -10.15 21.47
N ASN A 150 -21.33 -10.19 22.65
CA ASN A 150 -20.66 -10.18 23.95
C ASN A 150 -19.80 -11.42 24.30
N ASP A 151 -19.48 -12.30 23.37
CA ASP A 151 -18.89 -13.62 23.69
C ASP A 151 -17.47 -13.91 23.13
N SER A 152 -16.74 -12.92 22.57
CA SER A 152 -15.49 -13.21 21.85
C SER A 152 -14.24 -12.43 22.32
N LEU A 153 -14.17 -11.98 23.56
CA LEU A 153 -13.02 -11.19 24.05
C LEU A 153 -11.80 -12.01 24.50
N GLU A 154 -11.96 -13.31 24.79
CA GLU A 154 -10.87 -14.16 25.28
C GLU A 154 -9.70 -14.40 24.29
N PRO A 155 -9.90 -14.64 22.98
CA PRO A 155 -8.78 -14.97 22.10
C PRO A 155 -7.92 -13.78 21.72
N ILE A 156 -8.37 -12.54 21.98
CA ILE A 156 -7.66 -11.31 21.61
C ILE A 156 -6.63 -10.95 22.69
N ASN A 157 -6.98 -11.09 23.97
CA ASN A 157 -6.08 -10.83 25.09
C ASN A 157 -4.86 -11.76 25.07
N ASN A 158 -5.06 -13.05 24.76
CA ASN A 158 -3.98 -14.03 24.67
C ASN A 158 -2.99 -13.72 23.53
N LYS A 159 -3.46 -13.14 22.41
CA LYS A 159 -2.57 -12.74 21.30
C LYS A 159 -1.76 -11.49 21.59
N ILE A 160 -2.30 -10.57 22.36
CA ILE A 160 -1.59 -9.34 22.79
C ILE A 160 -0.55 -9.71 23.85
N CYS A 161 -0.88 -10.57 24.81
CA CYS A 161 0.05 -11.05 25.82
C CYS A 161 1.25 -11.80 25.21
N LEU A 162 1.02 -12.69 24.24
CA LEU A 162 2.09 -13.45 23.59
C LEU A 162 3.06 -12.58 22.79
N LEU A 163 2.61 -11.44 22.25
CA LEU A 163 3.48 -10.47 21.57
C LEU A 163 4.35 -9.68 22.57
N TYR A 164 3.88 -9.47 23.80
CA TYR A 164 4.62 -8.72 24.84
C TYR A 164 5.63 -9.60 25.59
N THR A 165 5.37 -10.92 25.69
CA THR A 165 6.23 -11.85 26.44
C THR A 165 7.36 -12.41 25.59
N SER A 166 7.28 -12.39 24.25
CA SER A 166 8.37 -12.85 23.39
C SER A 166 9.55 -11.87 23.31
N ASP A 167 9.32 -10.56 23.58
CA ASP A 167 10.36 -9.54 23.56
C ASP A 167 11.16 -9.48 24.88
N ALA A 168 10.65 -10.08 25.97
CA ALA A 168 11.30 -10.11 27.27
C ALA A 168 12.25 -11.31 27.48
N ALA A 169 12.36 -12.19 26.50
CA ALA A 169 13.17 -13.41 26.57
C ALA A 169 14.51 -13.32 25.81
N ASP A 170 14.77 -12.20 25.12
CA ASP A 170 15.99 -11.97 24.32
C ASP A 170 16.94 -10.89 24.89
N GLU A 171 16.86 -10.57 26.22
CA GLU A 171 17.86 -9.78 26.92
C GLU A 171 18.73 -10.64 27.84
#